data_d0edb54e27eaaded25d6ab705c886fb4
#
_entry.id   d0edb54e27eaaded25d6ab705c886fb4
#
_cell.length_a   1.000
_cell.length_b   1.000
_cell.length_c   1.000
_cell.angle_alpha   90.00
_cell.angle_beta   90.00
_cell.angle_gamma   90.00
#
_symmetry.space_group_name_H-M   'P 1'
#
loop_
_entity.id
_entity.type
_entity.pdbx_description
1 polymer ?
#
loop_
_entity_poly.entity_id
_entity_poly.type
_entity_poly.pdbx_seq_one_letter_code
_entity_poly.pdbx_strand_id
1 'polypeptide(L)'
;MPAKPPALKTPEIPVAEYARRRSQVLKGLKNRIGLVHAGSSDAALHGAFRPHPHFEYLTGITDEPGAIIVLDPTAPAGRECTLLLRPLDPEIEKWDGLREEIGTPLRERYGIRMVFRLGRLGIVLNDCLQRTRRVACLHPFGRLDQDVSPDLETFRSLADRYTDIVIEDCTGIIANLRAVKSKSEQAMIRHACDISKIAYLEMLRTVRPGMTEWDVMETLEHGYRSNGSRGPGYNTIVGAGLNGTVLHYTANKAPLQKNDLIVIDSGADFGGYTADVTRTIPASGRFTERQREIYELVLRALKASTKAVKAGCTFAQIDKASRDIITKAGYGDRFFHGIGHHLGLEVHDITPKGPLKAGAVITIEPGIYLPDENFGVRIEDDVVVTRDGCVNLTSGIPKSVAAIEKAMAAR
;
A
#
# COMPACT_ATOMS: atom_id res chain seq x y z
N MET A 1 -31.52 9.86 -13.72
CA MET A 1 -30.23 9.40 -13.18
C MET A 1 -29.16 9.72 -14.21
N PRO A 2 -28.03 10.35 -13.87
CA PRO A 2 -26.94 10.49 -14.82
C PRO A 2 -26.44 9.10 -15.25
N ALA A 3 -26.05 8.95 -16.52
CA ALA A 3 -25.57 7.70 -17.06
C ALA A 3 -24.37 7.21 -16.23
N LYS A 4 -24.41 5.93 -15.84
CA LYS A 4 -23.27 5.30 -15.14
C LYS A 4 -22.03 5.42 -16.03
N PRO A 5 -20.89 5.90 -15.52
CA PRO A 5 -19.68 5.98 -16.32
C PRO A 5 -19.33 4.59 -16.88
N PRO A 6 -18.69 4.51 -18.05
CA PRO A 6 -18.29 3.23 -18.62
C PRO A 6 -17.42 2.47 -17.62
N ALA A 7 -17.69 1.17 -17.45
CA ALA A 7 -16.93 0.31 -16.55
C ALA A 7 -15.44 0.39 -16.89
N LEU A 8 -14.61 0.66 -15.88
CA LEU A 8 -13.16 0.66 -16.02
C LEU A 8 -12.71 -0.77 -16.42
N LYS A 9 -11.80 -0.87 -17.40
CA LYS A 9 -11.20 -2.17 -17.72
C LYS A 9 -10.39 -2.65 -16.53
N THR A 10 -10.79 -3.76 -15.93
CA THR A 10 -10.17 -4.35 -14.73
C THR A 10 -8.79 -4.92 -15.08
N PRO A 11 -7.70 -4.39 -14.52
CA PRO A 11 -6.38 -4.97 -14.70
C PRO A 11 -6.21 -6.20 -13.81
N GLU A 12 -5.27 -7.08 -14.18
CA GLU A 12 -4.86 -8.25 -13.40
C GLU A 12 -3.36 -8.47 -13.48
N ILE A 13 -2.81 -9.17 -12.50
CA ILE A 13 -1.42 -9.63 -12.53
C ILE A 13 -1.41 -11.07 -13.05
N PRO A 14 -0.75 -11.35 -14.19
CA PRO A 14 -0.72 -12.69 -14.75
C PRO A 14 0.02 -13.69 -13.85
N VAL A 15 -0.43 -14.95 -13.82
CA VAL A 15 0.23 -16.04 -13.06
C VAL A 15 1.71 -16.17 -13.37
N ALA A 16 2.09 -15.96 -14.64
CA ALA A 16 3.48 -15.98 -15.09
C ALA A 16 4.34 -14.90 -14.41
N GLU A 17 3.75 -13.77 -13.99
CA GLU A 17 4.48 -12.74 -13.26
C GLU A 17 4.83 -13.18 -11.84
N TYR A 18 3.91 -13.83 -11.14
CA TYR A 18 4.20 -14.41 -9.81
C TYR A 18 5.31 -15.48 -9.91
N ALA A 19 5.28 -16.32 -10.94
CA ALA A 19 6.35 -17.29 -11.19
C ALA A 19 7.70 -16.62 -11.44
N ARG A 20 7.73 -15.51 -12.19
CA ARG A 20 8.95 -14.70 -12.43
C ARG A 20 9.47 -14.08 -11.13
N ARG A 21 8.60 -13.55 -10.27
CA ARG A 21 8.97 -12.98 -8.96
C ARG A 21 9.62 -14.05 -8.06
N ARG A 22 8.99 -15.24 -7.97
CA ARG A 22 9.58 -16.38 -7.24
C ARG A 22 10.96 -16.77 -7.78
N SER A 23 11.11 -16.84 -9.11
CA SER A 23 12.41 -17.11 -9.74
C SER A 23 13.48 -16.07 -9.39
N GLN A 24 13.11 -14.78 -9.29
CA GLN A 24 14.04 -13.72 -8.88
C GLN A 24 14.45 -13.85 -7.41
N VAL A 25 13.52 -14.21 -6.52
CA VAL A 25 13.85 -14.48 -5.11
C VAL A 25 14.77 -15.68 -4.97
N LEU A 26 14.47 -16.80 -5.66
CA LEU A 26 15.33 -17.99 -5.67
C LEU A 26 16.75 -17.67 -6.11
N LYS A 27 16.94 -16.84 -7.14
CA LYS A 27 18.28 -16.38 -7.55
C LYS A 27 18.99 -15.59 -6.44
N GLY A 28 18.24 -14.75 -5.72
CA GLY A 28 18.79 -13.99 -4.59
C GLY A 28 19.15 -14.84 -3.38
N LEU A 29 18.39 -15.91 -3.16
CA LEU A 29 18.63 -16.87 -2.07
C LEU A 29 19.94 -17.68 -2.26
N LYS A 30 20.36 -17.93 -3.51
CA LYS A 30 21.54 -18.75 -3.85
C LYS A 30 21.40 -20.19 -3.32
N ASN A 31 21.98 -20.48 -2.15
CA ASN A 31 21.94 -21.79 -1.49
C ASN A 31 21.27 -21.76 -0.12
N ARG A 32 20.35 -20.81 0.10
CA ARG A 32 19.59 -20.63 1.35
C ARG A 32 18.14 -21.01 1.14
N ILE A 33 17.54 -21.57 2.17
CA ILE A 33 16.09 -21.83 2.20
C ILE A 33 15.40 -20.58 2.72
N GLY A 34 14.37 -20.08 2.03
CA GLY A 34 13.52 -18.99 2.48
C GLY A 34 12.09 -19.45 2.76
N LEU A 35 11.45 -18.84 3.74
CA LEU A 35 10.04 -19.03 4.06
C LEU A 35 9.31 -17.69 3.94
N VAL A 36 8.08 -17.73 3.40
CA VAL A 36 7.17 -16.58 3.46
C VAL A 36 5.80 -17.06 3.90
N HIS A 37 5.33 -16.50 5.00
CA HIS A 37 4.07 -16.83 5.64
C HIS A 37 2.97 -15.86 5.17
N ALA A 38 1.76 -16.37 4.99
CA ALA A 38 0.60 -15.55 4.68
C ALA A 38 0.06 -14.77 5.89
N GLY A 39 0.43 -15.19 7.10
CA GLY A 39 -0.14 -14.67 8.34
C GLY A 39 -1.39 -15.42 8.77
N SER A 40 -1.82 -15.24 10.04
CA SER A 40 -2.96 -15.92 10.61
C SER A 40 -4.28 -15.19 10.34
N SER A 41 -5.40 -15.90 10.49
CA SER A 41 -6.75 -15.35 10.44
C SER A 41 -7.25 -14.81 11.78
N ASP A 42 -6.46 -14.88 12.85
CA ASP A 42 -6.92 -14.50 14.21
C ASP A 42 -7.28 -13.02 14.32
N ALA A 43 -6.75 -12.18 13.41
CA ALA A 43 -7.22 -10.82 13.22
C ALA A 43 -8.60 -10.73 12.54
N ALA A 44 -9.09 -11.83 11.97
CA ALA A 44 -10.33 -11.84 11.15
C ALA A 44 -11.62 -11.84 11.98
N LEU A 45 -11.56 -11.90 13.31
CA LEU A 45 -12.74 -11.67 14.16
C LEU A 45 -13.38 -10.29 13.93
N HIS A 46 -12.64 -9.37 13.27
CA HIS A 46 -13.10 -7.99 13.04
C HIS A 46 -12.86 -7.46 11.61
N GLY A 47 -12.47 -8.32 10.65
CA GLY A 47 -12.24 -7.90 9.26
C GLY A 47 -11.92 -9.06 8.32
N ALA A 48 -11.96 -8.83 7.01
CA ALA A 48 -11.54 -9.81 6.02
C ALA A 48 -10.03 -10.09 6.15
N PHE A 49 -9.65 -11.37 6.07
CA PHE A 49 -8.23 -11.76 6.05
C PHE A 49 -7.48 -11.01 4.94
N ARG A 50 -6.31 -10.50 5.29
CA ARG A 50 -5.37 -9.89 4.35
C ARG A 50 -4.02 -10.60 4.52
N PRO A 51 -3.46 -11.19 3.46
CA PRO A 51 -2.19 -11.89 3.56
C PRO A 51 -1.05 -10.91 3.80
N HIS A 52 0.05 -11.41 4.37
CA HIS A 52 1.28 -10.64 4.43
C HIS A 52 1.70 -10.21 3.01
N PRO A 53 2.07 -8.95 2.78
CA PRO A 53 2.33 -8.42 1.44
C PRO A 53 3.43 -9.16 0.66
N HIS A 54 4.41 -9.77 1.34
CA HIS A 54 5.40 -10.61 0.68
C HIS A 54 4.80 -11.91 0.13
N PHE A 55 3.86 -12.51 0.87
CA PHE A 55 3.18 -13.72 0.41
C PHE A 55 2.29 -13.41 -0.80
N GLU A 56 1.49 -12.36 -0.72
CA GLU A 56 0.66 -11.89 -1.83
C GLU A 56 1.51 -11.55 -3.07
N TYR A 57 2.61 -10.82 -2.88
CA TYR A 57 3.56 -10.48 -3.95
C TYR A 57 4.11 -11.70 -4.70
N LEU A 58 4.36 -12.80 -3.99
CA LEU A 58 4.95 -14.03 -4.55
C LEU A 58 3.93 -15.01 -5.10
N THR A 59 2.68 -14.97 -4.66
CA THR A 59 1.68 -16.00 -4.93
C THR A 59 0.42 -15.50 -5.61
N GLY A 60 0.02 -14.27 -5.35
CA GLY A 60 -1.30 -13.73 -5.72
C GLY A 60 -2.46 -14.33 -4.94
N ILE A 61 -2.19 -15.11 -3.89
CA ILE A 61 -3.21 -15.77 -3.07
C ILE A 61 -3.62 -14.83 -1.94
N THR A 62 -4.92 -14.56 -1.82
CA THR A 62 -5.46 -13.60 -0.86
C THR A 62 -6.45 -14.19 0.15
N ASP A 63 -6.75 -15.49 0.05
CA ASP A 63 -7.84 -16.17 0.77
C ASP A 63 -7.38 -17.43 1.53
N GLU A 64 -6.06 -17.63 1.70
CA GLU A 64 -5.47 -18.77 2.41
C GLU A 64 -4.70 -18.33 3.66
N PRO A 65 -5.39 -18.00 4.78
CA PRO A 65 -4.71 -17.69 6.03
C PRO A 65 -3.89 -18.87 6.54
N GLY A 66 -2.73 -18.57 7.11
CA GLY A 66 -1.78 -19.58 7.60
C GLY A 66 -0.96 -20.26 6.51
N ALA A 67 -1.22 -20.00 5.22
CA ALA A 67 -0.43 -20.60 4.14
C ALA A 67 1.05 -20.18 4.23
N ILE A 68 1.94 -21.07 3.75
CA ILE A 68 3.39 -20.84 3.73
C ILE A 68 3.93 -21.22 2.36
N ILE A 69 4.79 -20.37 1.79
CA ILE A 69 5.60 -20.75 0.65
C ILE A 69 7.05 -20.98 1.09
N VAL A 70 7.57 -22.16 0.77
CA VAL A 70 8.98 -22.55 0.96
C VAL A 70 9.70 -22.36 -0.36
N LEU A 71 10.82 -21.66 -0.33
CA LEU A 71 11.67 -21.34 -1.49
C LEU A 71 13.03 -21.98 -1.28
N ASP A 72 13.35 -23.01 -2.07
CA ASP A 72 14.58 -23.79 -1.97
C ASP A 72 15.31 -23.87 -3.31
N PRO A 73 16.29 -23.00 -3.57
CA PRO A 73 17.04 -23.03 -4.82
C PRO A 73 17.96 -24.27 -4.95
N THR A 74 18.11 -25.08 -3.91
CA THR A 74 18.91 -26.32 -3.94
C THR A 74 18.08 -27.55 -4.32
N ALA A 75 16.75 -27.38 -4.41
CA ALA A 75 15.85 -28.46 -4.81
C ALA A 75 16.00 -28.81 -6.30
N PRO A 76 15.63 -30.02 -6.70
CA PRO A 76 15.56 -30.39 -8.12
C PRO A 76 14.66 -29.46 -8.93
N ALA A 77 14.96 -29.30 -10.22
CA ALA A 77 14.21 -28.43 -11.13
C ALA A 77 12.69 -28.68 -11.08
N GLY A 78 11.91 -27.61 -10.92
CA GLY A 78 10.45 -27.64 -10.78
C GLY A 78 9.95 -27.99 -9.38
N ARG A 79 10.83 -28.11 -8.40
CA ARG A 79 10.50 -28.35 -6.98
C ARG A 79 11.01 -27.23 -6.06
N GLU A 80 11.54 -26.15 -6.59
CA GLU A 80 12.16 -25.05 -5.85
C GLU A 80 11.16 -24.23 -5.05
N CYS A 81 9.88 -24.32 -5.42
CA CYS A 81 8.79 -23.62 -4.72
C CYS A 81 7.77 -24.64 -4.22
N THR A 82 7.57 -24.69 -2.91
CA THR A 82 6.55 -25.55 -2.28
C THR A 82 5.55 -24.67 -1.53
N LEU A 83 4.27 -24.77 -1.89
CA LEU A 83 3.17 -24.10 -1.22
C LEU A 83 2.50 -25.05 -0.23
N LEU A 84 2.28 -24.59 0.99
CA LEU A 84 1.59 -25.31 2.04
C LEU A 84 0.31 -24.55 2.40
N LEU A 85 -0.82 -25.23 2.27
CA LEU A 85 -2.16 -24.71 2.52
C LEU A 85 -2.76 -25.30 3.79
N ARG A 86 -3.78 -24.65 4.34
CA ARG A 86 -4.54 -25.16 5.49
C ARG A 86 -4.99 -26.61 5.25
N PRO A 87 -5.03 -27.46 6.31
CA PRO A 87 -5.60 -28.79 6.20
C PRO A 87 -7.09 -28.73 5.85
N LEU A 88 -7.62 -29.75 5.20
CA LEU A 88 -9.06 -29.95 5.10
C LEU A 88 -9.59 -30.28 6.49
N ASP A 89 -10.63 -29.59 6.90
CA ASP A 89 -11.29 -29.78 8.20
C ASP A 89 -12.80 -29.51 8.03
N PRO A 90 -13.60 -30.56 7.81
CA PRO A 90 -15.05 -30.42 7.56
C PRO A 90 -15.80 -29.71 8.68
N GLU A 91 -15.32 -29.76 9.93
CA GLU A 91 -15.98 -29.08 11.04
C GLU A 91 -15.69 -27.56 11.00
N ILE A 92 -14.46 -27.16 10.73
CA ILE A 92 -14.07 -25.76 10.59
C ILE A 92 -14.62 -25.17 9.30
N GLU A 93 -14.65 -25.94 8.21
CA GLU A 93 -15.17 -25.51 6.90
C GLU A 93 -16.65 -25.12 6.92
N LYS A 94 -17.43 -25.62 7.88
CA LYS A 94 -18.81 -25.16 8.11
C LYS A 94 -18.89 -23.69 8.54
N TRP A 95 -17.81 -23.15 9.12
CA TRP A 95 -17.76 -21.77 9.65
C TRP A 95 -16.99 -20.83 8.73
N ASP A 96 -15.85 -21.30 8.20
CA ASP A 96 -14.90 -20.46 7.46
C ASP A 96 -15.04 -20.56 5.94
N GLY A 97 -15.90 -21.47 5.45
CA GLY A 97 -16.05 -21.77 4.03
C GLY A 97 -15.24 -22.99 3.59
N LEU A 98 -15.66 -23.56 2.46
CA LEU A 98 -15.06 -24.78 1.92
C LEU A 98 -13.63 -24.52 1.43
N ARG A 99 -12.75 -25.49 1.70
CA ARG A 99 -11.35 -25.47 1.24
C ARG A 99 -11.21 -26.35 -0.02
N GLU A 100 -10.52 -25.83 -0.99
CA GLU A 100 -10.35 -26.54 -2.26
C GLU A 100 -9.38 -27.72 -2.14
N GLU A 101 -9.70 -28.82 -2.80
CA GLU A 101 -8.81 -29.98 -2.87
C GLU A 101 -7.58 -29.68 -3.74
N ILE A 102 -6.44 -30.30 -3.36
CA ILE A 102 -5.18 -30.12 -4.09
C ILE A 102 -5.20 -31.00 -5.35
N GLY A 103 -5.63 -30.41 -6.47
CA GLY A 103 -5.68 -30.99 -7.79
C GLY A 103 -4.84 -30.24 -8.83
N THR A 104 -4.91 -30.66 -10.08
CA THR A 104 -4.29 -29.98 -11.22
C THR A 104 -4.82 -28.55 -11.39
N PRO A 105 -6.14 -28.29 -11.32
CA PRO A 105 -6.68 -26.94 -11.48
C PRO A 105 -6.10 -25.94 -10.47
N LEU A 106 -5.97 -26.34 -9.20
CA LEU A 106 -5.40 -25.50 -8.14
C LEU A 106 -3.93 -25.15 -8.43
N ARG A 107 -3.14 -26.16 -8.85
CA ARG A 107 -1.73 -25.96 -9.18
C ARG A 107 -1.53 -25.05 -10.38
N GLU A 108 -2.35 -25.18 -11.40
CA GLU A 108 -2.34 -24.32 -12.59
C GLU A 108 -2.72 -22.89 -12.24
N ARG A 109 -3.77 -22.68 -11.44
CA ARG A 109 -4.22 -21.37 -10.97
C ARG A 109 -3.14 -20.63 -10.19
N TYR A 110 -2.40 -21.31 -9.32
CA TYR A 110 -1.32 -20.69 -8.54
C TYR A 110 0.05 -20.72 -9.28
N GLY A 111 0.16 -21.44 -10.37
CA GLY A 111 1.43 -21.62 -11.08
C GLY A 111 2.51 -22.24 -10.19
N ILE A 112 2.11 -23.15 -9.29
CA ILE A 112 2.99 -23.84 -8.34
C ILE A 112 2.73 -25.34 -8.40
N ARG A 113 3.77 -26.09 -8.76
CA ARG A 113 3.69 -27.56 -8.95
C ARG A 113 3.59 -28.31 -7.62
N MET A 114 4.42 -27.92 -6.65
CA MET A 114 4.50 -28.57 -5.34
C MET A 114 3.54 -27.87 -4.37
N VAL A 115 2.36 -28.46 -4.16
CA VAL A 115 1.35 -27.98 -3.22
C VAL A 115 1.01 -29.09 -2.26
N PHE A 116 1.06 -28.80 -0.95
CA PHE A 116 0.74 -29.72 0.13
C PHE A 116 -0.14 -29.08 1.20
N ARG A 117 -0.55 -29.81 2.21
CA ARG A 117 -1.18 -29.28 3.41
C ARG A 117 -0.12 -29.00 4.49
N LEU A 118 -0.39 -28.03 5.37
CA LEU A 118 0.54 -27.55 6.42
C LEU A 118 1.13 -28.66 7.28
N GLY A 119 0.38 -29.73 7.54
CA GLY A 119 0.90 -30.89 8.28
C GLY A 119 2.16 -31.54 7.69
N ARG A 120 2.53 -31.19 6.45
CA ARG A 120 3.77 -31.64 5.81
C ARG A 120 4.94 -30.67 5.96
N LEU A 121 4.78 -29.52 6.61
CA LEU A 121 5.83 -28.51 6.74
C LEU A 121 7.13 -29.11 7.30
N GLY A 122 7.03 -29.85 8.39
CA GLY A 122 8.21 -30.48 9.02
C GLY A 122 8.96 -31.43 8.08
N ILE A 123 8.23 -32.21 7.27
CA ILE A 123 8.84 -33.12 6.28
C ILE A 123 9.52 -32.34 5.18
N VAL A 124 8.87 -31.28 4.67
CA VAL A 124 9.42 -30.41 3.61
C VAL A 124 10.71 -29.73 4.09
N LEU A 125 10.68 -29.12 5.29
CA LEU A 125 11.87 -28.46 5.85
C LEU A 125 12.99 -29.46 6.13
N ASN A 126 12.68 -30.62 6.63
CA ASN A 126 13.67 -31.66 6.88
C ASN A 126 14.36 -32.11 5.58
N ASP A 127 13.60 -32.28 4.50
CA ASP A 127 14.14 -32.58 3.17
C ASP A 127 15.02 -31.43 2.63
N CYS A 128 14.62 -30.17 2.80
CA CYS A 128 15.45 -29.01 2.47
C CYS A 128 16.77 -29.01 3.25
N LEU A 129 16.70 -29.28 4.56
CA LEU A 129 17.87 -29.29 5.43
C LEU A 129 18.88 -30.44 5.14
N GLN A 130 18.50 -31.49 4.40
CA GLN A 130 19.47 -32.45 3.88
C GLN A 130 20.38 -31.85 2.80
N ARG A 131 19.98 -30.79 2.12
CA ARG A 131 20.72 -30.16 1.04
C ARG A 131 21.52 -28.96 1.48
N THR A 132 21.01 -28.20 2.46
CA THR A 132 21.70 -27.02 3.01
C THR A 132 21.26 -26.72 4.43
N ARG A 133 22.17 -26.23 5.27
CA ARG A 133 21.89 -25.75 6.65
C ARG A 133 21.77 -24.22 6.72
N ARG A 134 21.72 -23.55 5.57
CA ARG A 134 21.60 -22.10 5.50
C ARG A 134 20.15 -21.71 5.27
N VAL A 135 19.63 -20.83 6.10
CA VAL A 135 18.28 -20.33 6.00
C VAL A 135 18.27 -18.79 5.92
N ALA A 136 17.31 -18.23 5.25
CA ALA A 136 17.21 -16.82 4.93
C ALA A 136 15.93 -16.21 5.47
N CYS A 137 16.03 -15.25 6.38
CA CYS A 137 14.90 -14.43 6.79
C CYS A 137 14.53 -13.48 5.66
N LEU A 138 13.28 -13.57 5.20
CA LEU A 138 12.71 -12.77 4.12
C LEU A 138 11.69 -11.75 4.62
N HIS A 139 11.02 -12.04 5.74
CA HIS A 139 10.10 -11.09 6.38
C HIS A 139 10.88 -9.94 7.02
N PRO A 140 10.36 -8.70 6.99
CA PRO A 140 10.95 -7.59 7.74
C PRO A 140 11.06 -7.95 9.21
N PHE A 141 12.19 -7.59 9.83
CA PHE A 141 12.36 -7.76 11.28
C PHE A 141 11.47 -6.75 12.02
N GLY A 142 10.75 -7.22 13.02
CA GLY A 142 10.04 -6.38 13.94
C GLY A 142 10.99 -5.52 14.79
N ARG A 143 10.46 -4.46 15.42
CA ARG A 143 11.13 -3.74 16.48
C ARG A 143 11.08 -4.56 17.77
N LEU A 144 11.84 -4.16 18.79
CA LEU A 144 11.93 -4.89 20.07
C LEU A 144 10.56 -4.98 20.78
N ASP A 145 9.65 -4.06 20.49
CA ASP A 145 8.28 -3.98 20.99
C ASP A 145 7.23 -4.70 20.11
N GLN A 146 7.69 -5.48 19.13
CA GLN A 146 6.85 -6.24 18.21
C GLN A 146 7.23 -7.72 18.24
N ASP A 147 6.31 -8.58 17.79
CA ASP A 147 6.56 -10.01 17.67
C ASP A 147 7.72 -10.31 16.71
N VAL A 148 8.40 -11.41 16.97
CA VAL A 148 9.45 -11.93 16.10
C VAL A 148 8.84 -12.31 14.74
N SER A 149 9.54 -12.04 13.65
CA SER A 149 9.04 -12.44 12.33
C SER A 149 8.85 -13.96 12.23
N PRO A 150 7.77 -14.44 11.57
CA PRO A 150 7.38 -15.85 11.60
C PRO A 150 8.41 -16.79 10.96
N ASP A 151 9.18 -16.31 10.00
CA ASP A 151 10.29 -17.06 9.42
C ASP A 151 11.47 -17.18 10.40
N LEU A 152 11.84 -16.11 11.11
CA LEU A 152 12.88 -16.14 12.13
C LEU A 152 12.48 -17.05 13.29
N GLU A 153 11.24 -17.02 13.74
CA GLU A 153 10.72 -17.92 14.78
C GLU A 153 10.84 -19.38 14.34
N THR A 154 10.39 -19.69 13.11
CA THR A 154 10.51 -21.03 12.52
C THR A 154 11.99 -21.49 12.48
N PHE A 155 12.89 -20.62 12.04
CA PHE A 155 14.33 -20.95 11.92
C PHE A 155 15.01 -21.12 13.26
N ARG A 156 14.63 -20.37 14.29
CA ARG A 156 15.10 -20.58 15.67
C ARG A 156 14.65 -21.94 16.20
N SER A 157 13.40 -22.32 15.98
CA SER A 157 12.91 -23.65 16.34
C SER A 157 13.63 -24.78 15.60
N LEU A 158 14.13 -24.55 14.40
CA LEU A 158 14.98 -25.52 13.70
C LEU A 158 16.39 -25.54 14.31
N ALA A 159 16.98 -24.39 14.66
CA ALA A 159 18.31 -24.32 15.28
C ALA A 159 18.38 -25.00 16.65
N ASP A 160 17.27 -25.07 17.37
CA ASP A 160 17.16 -25.88 18.62
C ASP A 160 17.30 -27.38 18.38
N ARG A 161 17.07 -27.86 17.15
CA ARG A 161 17.13 -29.28 16.76
C ARG A 161 18.38 -29.62 15.92
N TYR A 162 18.92 -28.65 15.21
CA TYR A 162 20.07 -28.80 14.31
C TYR A 162 21.12 -27.76 14.66
N THR A 163 22.24 -28.17 15.23
CA THR A 163 23.26 -27.29 15.78
C THR A 163 24.08 -26.51 14.75
N ASP A 164 23.95 -26.85 13.45
CA ASP A 164 24.69 -26.28 12.35
C ASP A 164 23.85 -25.35 11.45
N ILE A 165 22.65 -24.95 11.89
CA ILE A 165 21.81 -23.98 11.16
C ILE A 165 22.45 -22.60 11.20
N VAL A 166 22.57 -21.99 10.00
CA VAL A 166 23.02 -20.61 9.82
C VAL A 166 21.85 -19.76 9.36
N ILE A 167 21.39 -18.85 10.22
CA ILE A 167 20.29 -17.91 9.94
C ILE A 167 20.87 -16.61 9.40
N GLU A 168 20.44 -16.19 8.22
CA GLU A 168 20.93 -14.98 7.53
C GLU A 168 19.83 -13.97 7.27
N ASP A 169 20.13 -12.66 7.40
CA ASP A 169 19.26 -11.57 6.98
C ASP A 169 19.27 -11.46 5.45
N CYS A 170 18.15 -11.75 4.85
CA CYS A 170 17.90 -11.63 3.41
C CYS A 170 16.62 -10.79 3.11
N THR A 171 16.17 -10.00 4.08
CA THR A 171 14.98 -9.13 3.99
C THR A 171 15.03 -8.19 2.78
N GLY A 172 16.22 -7.76 2.39
CA GLY A 172 16.43 -6.91 1.21
C GLY A 172 16.08 -7.55 -0.13
N ILE A 173 15.97 -8.88 -0.25
CA ILE A 173 15.69 -9.55 -1.54
C ILE A 173 14.29 -9.15 -2.03
N ILE A 174 13.24 -9.40 -1.26
CA ILE A 174 11.86 -9.08 -1.64
C ILE A 174 11.63 -7.57 -1.62
N ALA A 175 12.21 -6.86 -0.64
CA ALA A 175 12.13 -5.42 -0.54
C ALA A 175 12.56 -4.70 -1.83
N ASN A 176 13.71 -5.07 -2.37
CA ASN A 176 14.24 -4.48 -3.61
C ASN A 176 13.39 -4.82 -4.85
N LEU A 177 12.74 -5.98 -4.88
CA LEU A 177 11.83 -6.36 -5.95
C LEU A 177 10.52 -5.56 -5.88
N ARG A 178 9.92 -5.43 -4.70
CA ARG A 178 8.68 -4.68 -4.48
C ARG A 178 8.84 -3.17 -4.74
N ALA A 179 10.02 -2.61 -4.48
CA ALA A 179 10.27 -1.19 -4.69
C ALA A 179 10.12 -0.72 -6.14
N VAL A 180 10.31 -1.63 -7.12
CA VAL A 180 10.17 -1.33 -8.55
C VAL A 180 8.96 -2.07 -9.10
N LYS A 181 7.87 -1.32 -9.31
CA LYS A 181 6.60 -1.86 -9.76
C LYS A 181 6.66 -2.26 -11.24
N SER A 182 6.26 -3.47 -11.53
CA SER A 182 6.08 -3.94 -12.91
C SER A 182 4.98 -3.15 -13.63
N LYS A 183 4.81 -3.36 -14.92
CA LYS A 183 3.72 -2.72 -15.67
C LYS A 183 2.34 -3.18 -15.20
N SER A 184 2.20 -4.45 -14.81
CA SER A 184 0.96 -4.98 -14.24
C SER A 184 0.66 -4.33 -12.88
N GLU A 185 1.65 -4.22 -11.98
CA GLU A 185 1.49 -3.52 -10.69
C GLU A 185 1.14 -2.04 -10.87
N GLN A 186 1.82 -1.33 -11.78
CA GLN A 186 1.50 0.05 -12.13
C GLN A 186 0.07 0.20 -12.66
N ALA A 187 -0.44 -0.80 -13.39
CA ALA A 187 -1.82 -0.80 -13.86
C ALA A 187 -2.82 -1.00 -12.71
N MET A 188 -2.50 -1.87 -11.72
CA MET A 188 -3.33 -2.04 -10.52
C MET A 188 -3.43 -0.73 -9.71
N ILE A 189 -2.28 -0.09 -9.42
CA ILE A 189 -2.25 1.18 -8.69
C ILE A 189 -2.99 2.28 -9.46
N ARG A 190 -2.79 2.37 -10.79
CA ARG A 190 -3.53 3.32 -11.63
C ARG A 190 -5.04 3.11 -11.53
N HIS A 191 -5.48 1.86 -11.53
CA HIS A 191 -6.91 1.55 -11.39
C HIS A 191 -7.44 1.96 -10.00
N ALA A 192 -6.69 1.76 -8.93
CA ALA A 192 -7.02 2.27 -7.61
C ALA A 192 -7.11 3.82 -7.60
N CYS A 193 -6.18 4.52 -8.27
CA CYS A 193 -6.24 5.98 -8.46
C CYS A 193 -7.46 6.42 -9.27
N ASP A 194 -7.86 5.67 -10.31
CA ASP A 194 -9.04 5.98 -11.12
C ASP A 194 -10.34 5.78 -10.32
N ILE A 195 -10.42 4.75 -9.49
CA ILE A 195 -11.54 4.55 -8.53
C ILE A 195 -11.57 5.70 -7.53
N SER A 196 -10.42 6.06 -6.94
CA SER A 196 -10.31 7.20 -6.01
C SER A 196 -10.77 8.50 -6.65
N LYS A 197 -10.37 8.74 -7.91
CA LYS A 197 -10.82 9.92 -8.67
C LYS A 197 -12.33 10.01 -8.78
N ILE A 198 -13.02 8.91 -9.08
CA ILE A 198 -14.49 8.88 -9.20
C ILE A 198 -15.12 9.29 -7.87
N ALA A 199 -14.67 8.69 -6.76
CA ALA A 199 -15.18 8.98 -5.43
C ALA A 199 -14.90 10.43 -4.98
N TYR A 200 -13.69 10.95 -5.24
CA TYR A 200 -13.35 12.34 -4.94
C TYR A 200 -14.19 13.34 -5.73
N LEU A 201 -14.48 13.07 -7.00
CA LEU A 201 -15.35 13.94 -7.81
C LEU A 201 -16.79 13.95 -7.32
N GLU A 202 -17.30 12.82 -6.81
CA GLU A 202 -18.60 12.75 -6.17
C GLU A 202 -18.63 13.49 -4.83
N MET A 203 -17.63 13.23 -3.98
CA MET A 203 -17.46 13.89 -2.69
C MET A 203 -17.42 15.43 -2.84
N LEU A 204 -16.65 15.96 -3.79
CA LEU A 204 -16.54 17.41 -4.04
C LEU A 204 -17.90 18.06 -4.37
N ARG A 205 -18.84 17.31 -4.96
CA ARG A 205 -20.19 17.80 -5.27
C ARG A 205 -21.15 17.74 -4.08
N THR A 206 -20.86 16.91 -3.07
CA THR A 206 -21.78 16.63 -1.96
C THR A 206 -21.42 17.36 -0.68
N VAL A 207 -20.14 17.58 -0.42
CA VAL A 207 -19.64 18.21 0.82
C VAL A 207 -20.18 19.63 1.00
N ARG A 208 -20.76 19.88 2.20
CA ARG A 208 -21.30 21.19 2.58
C ARG A 208 -21.25 21.37 4.11
N PRO A 209 -21.30 22.60 4.62
CA PRO A 209 -21.45 22.87 6.06
C PRO A 209 -22.69 22.17 6.64
N GLY A 210 -22.58 21.67 7.87
CA GLY A 210 -23.62 20.91 8.56
C GLY A 210 -23.53 19.39 8.37
N MET A 211 -22.75 18.89 7.41
CA MET A 211 -22.30 17.50 7.39
C MET A 211 -21.26 17.27 8.48
N THR A 212 -20.92 16.01 8.74
CA THR A 212 -19.82 15.61 9.63
C THR A 212 -18.62 15.12 8.81
N GLU A 213 -17.46 15.03 9.45
CA GLU A 213 -16.27 14.36 8.87
C GLU A 213 -16.60 12.91 8.47
N TRP A 214 -17.48 12.24 9.25
CA TRP A 214 -17.96 10.89 8.95
C TRP A 214 -18.75 10.82 7.65
N ASP A 215 -19.63 11.78 7.39
CA ASP A 215 -20.40 11.80 6.14
C ASP A 215 -19.50 11.94 4.91
N VAL A 216 -18.39 12.67 5.03
CA VAL A 216 -17.39 12.80 3.96
C VAL A 216 -16.64 11.48 3.77
N MET A 217 -16.21 10.84 4.85
CA MET A 217 -15.56 9.52 4.82
C MET A 217 -16.47 8.50 4.16
N GLU A 218 -17.72 8.36 4.59
CA GLU A 218 -18.69 7.40 4.03
C GLU A 218 -18.95 7.66 2.55
N THR A 219 -19.00 8.91 2.10
CA THR A 219 -19.15 9.24 0.68
C THR A 219 -18.00 8.68 -0.15
N LEU A 220 -16.75 8.84 0.32
CA LEU A 220 -15.56 8.32 -0.36
C LEU A 220 -15.54 6.79 -0.37
N GLU A 221 -15.72 6.17 0.79
CA GLU A 221 -15.62 4.73 0.92
C GLU A 221 -16.76 3.99 0.21
N HIS A 222 -17.98 4.57 0.21
CA HIS A 222 -19.07 4.09 -0.63
C HIS A 222 -18.70 4.18 -2.11
N GLY A 223 -18.11 5.31 -2.54
CA GLY A 223 -17.63 5.50 -3.90
C GLY A 223 -16.59 4.46 -4.29
N TYR A 224 -15.67 4.10 -3.40
CA TYR A 224 -14.68 3.05 -3.66
C TYR A 224 -15.35 1.69 -3.87
N ARG A 225 -16.18 1.26 -2.93
CA ARG A 225 -16.88 -0.04 -3.00
C ARG A 225 -17.81 -0.14 -4.20
N SER A 226 -18.51 0.94 -4.55
CA SER A 226 -19.40 0.99 -5.70
C SER A 226 -18.68 0.90 -7.06
N ASN A 227 -17.36 1.13 -7.08
CA ASN A 227 -16.53 1.04 -8.28
C ASN A 227 -15.57 -0.15 -8.26
N GLY A 228 -15.84 -1.18 -7.44
CA GLY A 228 -15.14 -2.47 -7.46
C GLY A 228 -13.91 -2.57 -6.57
N SER A 229 -13.65 -1.57 -5.71
CA SER A 229 -12.68 -1.67 -4.62
C SER A 229 -13.24 -2.46 -3.44
N ARG A 230 -12.37 -3.04 -2.62
CA ARG A 230 -12.77 -3.59 -1.30
C ARG A 230 -13.12 -2.51 -0.28
N GLY A 231 -12.64 -1.29 -0.50
CA GLY A 231 -12.72 -0.15 0.40
C GLY A 231 -11.45 0.69 0.36
N PRO A 232 -11.18 1.49 1.38
CA PRO A 232 -9.94 2.25 1.48
C PRO A 232 -8.73 1.33 1.71
N GLY A 233 -7.56 1.74 1.21
CA GLY A 233 -6.30 1.02 1.40
C GLY A 233 -5.68 1.23 2.79
N TYR A 234 -6.14 2.25 3.50
CA TYR A 234 -5.78 2.64 4.87
C TYR A 234 -6.96 3.38 5.51
N ASN A 235 -6.87 3.65 6.81
CA ASN A 235 -7.93 4.37 7.51
C ASN A 235 -8.11 5.78 6.94
N THR A 236 -9.28 6.05 6.38
CA THR A 236 -9.64 7.36 5.81
C THR A 236 -9.50 8.46 6.86
N ILE A 237 -8.80 9.53 6.50
CA ILE A 237 -8.59 10.72 7.31
C ILE A 237 -9.49 11.83 6.76
N VAL A 238 -10.35 12.38 7.62
CA VAL A 238 -11.13 13.58 7.32
C VAL A 238 -11.02 14.52 8.52
N GLY A 239 -10.13 15.51 8.43
CA GLY A 239 -9.88 16.47 9.50
C GLY A 239 -10.35 17.86 9.12
N ALA A 240 -11.42 18.35 9.77
CA ALA A 240 -11.95 19.68 9.59
C ALA A 240 -11.37 20.66 10.62
N GLY A 241 -11.07 21.89 10.21
CA GLY A 241 -10.55 22.91 11.11
C GLY A 241 -9.28 22.45 11.83
N LEU A 242 -9.27 22.51 13.16
CA LEU A 242 -8.13 22.09 14.00
C LEU A 242 -7.75 20.62 13.77
N ASN A 243 -8.72 19.72 13.53
CA ASN A 243 -8.47 18.30 13.29
C ASN A 243 -7.59 18.07 12.04
N GLY A 244 -7.68 18.97 11.05
CA GLY A 244 -6.82 18.96 9.85
C GLY A 244 -5.34 19.27 10.14
N THR A 245 -4.96 19.60 11.38
CA THR A 245 -3.56 19.77 11.81
C THR A 245 -2.96 18.50 12.40
N VAL A 246 -3.76 17.45 12.61
CA VAL A 246 -3.33 16.14 13.09
C VAL A 246 -3.11 15.22 11.90
N LEU A 247 -1.88 14.73 11.70
CA LEU A 247 -1.49 14.01 10.47
C LEU A 247 -2.35 12.78 10.18
N HIS A 248 -2.55 11.93 11.18
CA HIS A 248 -3.32 10.68 11.07
C HIS A 248 -4.61 10.75 11.91
N TYR A 249 -5.41 11.78 11.67
CA TYR A 249 -6.69 11.96 12.36
C TYR A 249 -7.75 11.03 11.74
N THR A 250 -8.12 9.98 12.45
CA THR A 250 -9.07 8.95 11.99
C THR A 250 -10.37 8.89 12.78
N ALA A 251 -10.56 9.77 13.76
CA ALA A 251 -11.80 9.81 14.55
C ALA A 251 -13.01 10.24 13.70
N ASN A 252 -12.83 11.17 12.77
CA ASN A 252 -13.81 11.61 11.76
C ASN A 252 -15.19 11.95 12.34
N LYS A 253 -15.27 12.68 13.47
CA LYS A 253 -16.55 12.88 14.21
C LYS A 253 -17.06 14.30 14.22
N ALA A 254 -16.20 15.29 13.91
CA ALA A 254 -16.59 16.68 14.05
C ALA A 254 -17.60 17.15 12.98
N PRO A 255 -18.52 18.04 13.34
CA PRO A 255 -19.37 18.71 12.35
C PRO A 255 -18.55 19.73 11.54
N LEU A 256 -18.80 19.81 10.25
CA LEU A 256 -18.16 20.75 9.34
C LEU A 256 -18.74 22.14 9.53
N GLN A 257 -17.89 23.10 9.93
CA GLN A 257 -18.26 24.50 10.04
C GLN A 257 -18.08 25.22 8.71
N LYS A 258 -18.79 26.31 8.48
CA LYS A 258 -18.80 27.05 7.22
C LYS A 258 -17.40 27.50 6.76
N ASN A 259 -16.54 27.86 7.70
CA ASN A 259 -15.22 28.40 7.41
C ASN A 259 -14.08 27.39 7.51
N ASP A 260 -14.40 26.09 7.75
CA ASP A 260 -13.37 25.07 7.86
C ASP A 260 -12.69 24.80 6.53
N LEU A 261 -11.37 24.57 6.59
CA LEU A 261 -10.68 23.72 5.65
C LEU A 261 -10.75 22.28 6.13
N ILE A 262 -10.93 21.36 5.22
CA ILE A 262 -11.02 19.94 5.49
C ILE A 262 -9.84 19.26 4.78
N VAL A 263 -8.93 18.69 5.55
CA VAL A 263 -7.88 17.79 5.02
C VAL A 263 -8.52 16.41 4.86
N ILE A 264 -8.54 15.92 3.65
CA ILE A 264 -9.10 14.61 3.29
C ILE A 264 -7.99 13.79 2.68
N ASP A 265 -7.64 12.70 3.34
CA ASP A 265 -6.58 11.79 2.95
C ASP A 265 -7.12 10.36 2.92
N SER A 266 -7.27 9.84 1.71
CA SER A 266 -7.90 8.55 1.45
C SER A 266 -7.59 8.06 0.04
N GLY A 267 -7.40 6.76 -0.10
CA GLY A 267 -7.20 6.12 -1.39
C GLY A 267 -7.84 4.74 -1.45
N ALA A 268 -8.35 4.34 -2.60
CA ALA A 268 -8.96 3.04 -2.81
C ALA A 268 -7.91 1.91 -2.81
N ASP A 269 -8.28 0.74 -2.27
CA ASP A 269 -7.58 -0.53 -2.48
C ASP A 269 -8.17 -1.24 -3.71
N PHE A 270 -7.31 -1.71 -4.59
CA PHE A 270 -7.74 -2.58 -5.67
C PHE A 270 -6.77 -3.74 -5.87
N GLY A 271 -7.26 -4.96 -5.61
CA GLY A 271 -6.45 -6.18 -5.70
C GLY A 271 -5.19 -6.14 -4.84
N GLY A 272 -5.30 -5.59 -3.62
CA GLY A 272 -4.20 -5.42 -2.67
C GLY A 272 -3.32 -4.19 -2.91
N TYR A 273 -3.40 -3.54 -4.08
CA TYR A 273 -2.66 -2.32 -4.39
C TYR A 273 -3.47 -1.08 -4.02
N THR A 274 -2.86 -0.13 -3.35
CA THR A 274 -3.54 1.08 -2.89
C THR A 274 -3.18 2.30 -3.72
N ALA A 275 -4.12 3.27 -3.77
CA ALA A 275 -3.84 4.67 -4.06
C ALA A 275 -3.64 5.43 -2.76
N ASP A 276 -3.00 6.60 -2.83
CA ASP A 276 -2.82 7.51 -1.71
C ASP A 276 -3.04 8.96 -2.17
N VAL A 277 -4.06 9.61 -1.62
CA VAL A 277 -4.47 10.91 -2.13
C VAL A 277 -4.90 11.84 -1.01
N THR A 278 -4.19 12.93 -0.84
CA THR A 278 -4.69 14.03 0.02
C THR A 278 -5.18 15.20 -0.82
N ARG A 279 -6.36 15.70 -0.46
CA ARG A 279 -6.88 17.00 -0.91
C ARG A 279 -7.37 17.80 0.29
N THR A 280 -7.07 19.10 0.28
CA THR A 280 -7.64 20.04 1.24
C THR A 280 -8.67 20.90 0.54
N ILE A 281 -9.89 20.96 1.08
CA ILE A 281 -11.02 21.66 0.48
C ILE A 281 -11.73 22.57 1.48
N PRO A 282 -12.34 23.69 1.05
CA PRO A 282 -13.16 24.54 1.94
C PRO A 282 -14.57 23.96 2.09
N ALA A 283 -15.07 23.81 3.31
CA ALA A 283 -16.41 23.30 3.58
C ALA A 283 -17.52 24.12 2.87
N SER A 284 -17.34 25.44 2.76
CA SER A 284 -18.25 26.35 2.07
C SER A 284 -18.22 26.24 0.55
N GLY A 285 -17.23 25.57 -0.05
CA GLY A 285 -16.96 25.57 -1.47
C GLY A 285 -16.15 26.75 -1.97
N ARG A 286 -15.68 27.66 -1.08
CA ARG A 286 -14.86 28.83 -1.38
C ARG A 286 -13.76 29.01 -0.37
N PHE A 287 -12.53 29.16 -0.81
CA PHE A 287 -11.40 29.49 0.06
C PHE A 287 -11.48 30.96 0.50
N THR A 288 -11.21 31.22 1.77
CA THR A 288 -10.90 32.59 2.22
C THR A 288 -9.55 33.05 1.66
N GLU A 289 -9.24 34.36 1.70
CA GLU A 289 -7.95 34.87 1.23
C GLU A 289 -6.76 34.21 1.93
N ARG A 290 -6.86 34.06 3.27
CA ARG A 290 -5.81 33.44 4.07
C ARG A 290 -5.64 31.94 3.74
N GLN A 291 -6.73 31.22 3.63
CA GLN A 291 -6.71 29.79 3.25
C GLN A 291 -6.09 29.60 1.86
N ARG A 292 -6.46 30.46 0.91
CA ARG A 292 -5.92 30.45 -0.45
C ARG A 292 -4.41 30.70 -0.48
N GLU A 293 -3.93 31.67 0.30
CA GLU A 293 -2.50 31.99 0.42
C GLU A 293 -1.69 30.74 0.81
N ILE A 294 -2.07 30.07 1.89
CA ILE A 294 -1.38 28.87 2.37
C ILE A 294 -1.55 27.70 1.40
N TYR A 295 -2.77 27.51 0.88
CA TYR A 295 -3.04 26.46 -0.09
C TYR A 295 -2.16 26.57 -1.36
N GLU A 296 -2.06 27.77 -1.94
CA GLU A 296 -1.24 28.02 -3.10
C GLU A 296 0.26 27.88 -2.81
N LEU A 297 0.70 28.17 -1.59
CA LEU A 297 2.08 27.91 -1.15
C LEU A 297 2.38 26.40 -1.15
N VAL A 298 1.51 25.58 -0.55
CA VAL A 298 1.66 24.11 -0.53
C VAL A 298 1.58 23.56 -1.96
N LEU A 299 0.68 24.08 -2.80
CA LEU A 299 0.57 23.65 -4.20
C LEU A 299 1.84 23.99 -5.02
N ARG A 300 2.50 25.12 -4.75
CA ARG A 300 3.81 25.45 -5.36
C ARG A 300 4.89 24.48 -4.88
N ALA A 301 4.90 24.14 -3.59
CA ALA A 301 5.82 23.18 -3.02
C ALA A 301 5.64 21.76 -3.65
N LEU A 302 4.40 21.28 -3.77
CA LEU A 302 4.06 20.04 -4.47
C LEU A 302 4.61 20.01 -5.89
N LYS A 303 4.37 21.08 -6.66
CA LYS A 303 4.84 21.18 -8.05
C LYS A 303 6.37 21.14 -8.15
N ALA A 304 7.07 21.77 -7.22
CA ALA A 304 8.53 21.78 -7.18
C ALA A 304 9.09 20.40 -6.87
N SER A 305 8.54 19.71 -5.87
CA SER A 305 8.93 18.34 -5.52
C SER A 305 8.63 17.35 -6.64
N THR A 306 7.43 17.43 -7.25
CA THR A 306 7.07 16.60 -8.42
C THR A 306 8.06 16.78 -9.57
N LYS A 307 8.50 18.02 -9.83
CA LYS A 307 9.50 18.32 -10.87
C LYS A 307 10.89 17.75 -10.55
N ALA A 308 11.23 17.57 -9.27
CA ALA A 308 12.50 17.01 -8.84
C ALA A 308 12.56 15.47 -8.97
N VAL A 309 11.40 14.80 -9.12
CA VAL A 309 11.33 13.34 -9.21
C VAL A 309 11.90 12.85 -10.53
N LYS A 310 12.89 11.95 -10.45
CA LYS A 310 13.43 11.15 -11.56
C LYS A 310 14.21 9.96 -11.02
N ALA A 311 14.52 8.97 -11.86
CA ALA A 311 15.41 7.89 -11.46
C ALA A 311 16.78 8.44 -11.04
N GLY A 312 17.32 7.89 -9.94
CA GLY A 312 18.59 8.33 -9.35
C GLY A 312 18.46 9.43 -8.29
N CYS A 313 17.31 10.08 -8.12
CA CYS A 313 17.10 10.99 -7.00
C CYS A 313 16.79 10.26 -5.69
N THR A 314 16.92 10.94 -4.57
CA THR A 314 16.56 10.45 -3.23
C THR A 314 15.35 11.23 -2.68
N PHE A 315 14.64 10.66 -1.71
CA PHE A 315 13.58 11.38 -1.00
C PHE A 315 14.07 12.70 -0.39
N ALA A 316 15.30 12.75 0.13
CA ALA A 316 15.88 13.98 0.67
C ALA A 316 16.02 15.11 -0.38
N GLN A 317 16.34 14.77 -1.63
CA GLN A 317 16.41 15.76 -2.71
C GLN A 317 15.02 16.26 -3.13
N ILE A 318 14.02 15.38 -3.12
CA ILE A 318 12.61 15.72 -3.41
C ILE A 318 12.05 16.58 -2.28
N ASP A 319 12.29 16.21 -1.02
CA ASP A 319 11.89 16.94 0.19
C ASP A 319 12.46 18.37 0.17
N LYS A 320 13.76 18.48 -0.11
CA LYS A 320 14.41 19.78 -0.16
C LYS A 320 13.73 20.76 -1.13
N ALA A 321 13.21 20.28 -2.26
CA ALA A 321 12.56 21.13 -3.26
C ALA A 321 11.27 21.80 -2.74
N SER A 322 10.47 21.10 -1.90
CA SER A 322 9.30 21.71 -1.23
C SER A 322 9.68 22.45 0.03
N ARG A 323 10.57 21.90 0.84
CA ARG A 323 10.98 22.48 2.12
C ARG A 323 11.63 23.85 1.95
N ASP A 324 12.45 24.04 0.94
CA ASP A 324 13.06 25.35 0.64
C ASP A 324 11.99 26.41 0.36
N ILE A 325 10.91 26.08 -0.36
CA ILE A 325 9.81 26.99 -0.68
C ILE A 325 9.02 27.36 0.59
N ILE A 326 8.67 26.35 1.38
CA ILE A 326 7.88 26.50 2.62
C ILE A 326 8.69 27.27 3.67
N THR A 327 9.98 26.96 3.85
CA THR A 327 10.88 27.65 4.80
C THR A 327 11.12 29.11 4.40
N LYS A 328 11.34 29.39 3.10
CA LYS A 328 11.51 30.76 2.61
C LYS A 328 10.27 31.63 2.84
N ALA A 329 9.09 31.02 2.87
CA ALA A 329 7.84 31.71 3.19
C ALA A 329 7.59 31.86 4.70
N GLY A 330 8.49 31.38 5.59
CA GLY A 330 8.39 31.50 7.05
C GLY A 330 7.66 30.33 7.74
N TYR A 331 7.36 29.24 7.02
CA TYR A 331 6.59 28.10 7.57
C TYR A 331 7.43 26.80 7.72
N GLY A 332 8.77 26.90 7.77
CA GLY A 332 9.65 25.73 7.86
C GLY A 332 9.30 24.78 9.01
N ASP A 333 9.00 25.34 10.20
CA ASP A 333 8.63 24.57 11.40
C ASP A 333 7.18 24.04 11.36
N ARG A 334 6.39 24.45 10.37
CA ARG A 334 5.00 24.01 10.18
C ARG A 334 4.87 22.89 9.15
N PHE A 335 5.98 22.42 8.58
CA PHE A 335 6.09 21.22 7.73
C PHE A 335 7.03 20.22 8.42
N PHE A 336 6.49 19.33 9.23
CA PHE A 336 7.24 18.50 10.19
C PHE A 336 7.21 16.99 9.86
N HIS A 337 6.77 16.60 8.68
CA HIS A 337 6.87 15.21 8.17
C HIS A 337 7.73 15.13 6.90
N GLY A 338 8.01 13.93 6.43
CA GLY A 338 8.70 13.68 5.16
C GLY A 338 7.85 14.01 3.93
N ILE A 339 8.51 14.13 2.79
CA ILE A 339 7.83 14.50 1.53
C ILE A 339 6.96 13.38 0.96
N GLY A 340 7.12 12.14 1.42
CA GLY A 340 6.40 10.98 0.90
C GLY A 340 7.15 9.67 1.11
N HIS A 341 6.58 8.61 0.58
CA HIS A 341 7.03 7.22 0.75
C HIS A 341 6.78 6.39 -0.52
N HIS A 342 7.26 5.15 -0.54
CA HIS A 342 6.86 4.18 -1.56
C HIS A 342 5.40 3.75 -1.35
N LEU A 343 4.72 3.48 -2.45
CA LEU A 343 3.33 3.03 -2.51
C LEU A 343 3.22 1.71 -3.27
N GLY A 344 2.38 0.79 -2.83
CA GLY A 344 2.22 -0.51 -3.50
C GLY A 344 1.16 -1.41 -2.88
N LEU A 345 1.55 -2.62 -2.44
CA LEU A 345 0.70 -3.52 -1.66
C LEU A 345 0.45 -3.01 -0.23
N GLU A 346 1.24 -2.06 0.20
CA GLU A 346 1.04 -1.31 1.44
C GLU A 346 1.01 0.17 1.10
N VAL A 347 0.24 0.97 1.86
CA VAL A 347 0.26 2.43 1.70
C VAL A 347 1.66 2.96 1.98
N HIS A 348 2.26 2.62 3.10
CA HIS A 348 3.67 2.82 3.37
C HIS A 348 4.46 1.58 2.91
N ASP A 349 4.65 1.46 1.59
CA ASP A 349 5.33 0.29 1.02
C ASP A 349 6.82 0.28 1.36
N ILE A 350 7.39 -0.92 1.31
CA ILE A 350 8.77 -1.14 1.73
C ILE A 350 9.75 -0.24 0.95
N THR A 351 10.56 0.50 1.69
CA THR A 351 11.47 1.50 1.14
C THR A 351 12.93 1.03 1.28
N PRO A 352 13.56 0.50 0.22
CA PRO A 352 14.96 0.15 0.25
C PRO A 352 15.85 1.39 0.42
N LYS A 353 17.02 1.19 1.00
CA LYS A 353 18.05 2.25 1.07
C LYS A 353 18.54 2.62 -0.34
N GLY A 354 18.80 3.91 -0.54
CA GLY A 354 19.41 4.40 -1.76
C GLY A 354 18.50 5.21 -2.68
N PRO A 355 18.96 5.50 -3.91
CA PRO A 355 18.20 6.33 -4.84
C PRO A 355 17.01 5.59 -5.45
N LEU A 356 15.97 6.36 -5.82
CA LEU A 356 14.77 5.86 -6.49
C LEU A 356 15.12 5.29 -7.88
N LYS A 357 14.46 4.21 -8.23
CA LYS A 357 14.61 3.56 -9.54
C LYS A 357 13.41 3.86 -10.44
N ALA A 358 13.63 3.87 -11.76
CA ALA A 358 12.51 3.94 -12.70
C ALA A 358 11.55 2.75 -12.48
N GLY A 359 10.24 3.03 -12.43
CA GLY A 359 9.20 2.07 -12.06
C GLY A 359 8.82 2.08 -10.58
N ALA A 360 9.54 2.77 -9.70
CA ALA A 360 9.05 3.03 -8.35
C ALA A 360 7.75 3.86 -8.41
N VAL A 361 6.81 3.58 -7.52
CA VAL A 361 5.64 4.41 -7.28
C VAL A 361 5.78 4.99 -5.89
N ILE A 362 5.62 6.31 -5.79
CA ILE A 362 5.82 7.06 -4.55
C ILE A 362 4.74 8.14 -4.41
N THR A 363 4.49 8.57 -3.16
CA THR A 363 3.68 9.75 -2.85
C THR A 363 4.53 11.02 -2.85
N ILE A 364 3.91 12.16 -3.09
CA ILE A 364 4.48 13.50 -2.89
C ILE A 364 3.43 14.35 -2.18
N GLU A 365 3.68 14.69 -0.90
CA GLU A 365 2.64 15.15 0.02
C GLU A 365 3.08 16.32 0.93
N PRO A 366 3.59 17.45 0.41
CA PRO A 366 3.93 18.57 1.27
C PRO A 366 2.70 19.12 2.01
N GLY A 367 2.91 19.59 3.25
CA GLY A 367 1.87 20.17 4.07
C GLY A 367 2.34 21.35 4.91
N ILE A 368 1.40 22.21 5.34
CA ILE A 368 1.58 23.29 6.32
C ILE A 368 0.43 23.17 7.31
N TYR A 369 0.75 23.12 8.60
CA TYR A 369 -0.22 22.93 9.68
C TYR A 369 -0.17 24.09 10.66
N LEU A 370 -1.30 24.80 10.80
CA LEU A 370 -1.44 26.03 11.56
C LEU A 370 -2.50 25.86 12.67
N PRO A 371 -2.18 25.15 13.77
CA PRO A 371 -3.15 24.95 14.85
C PRO A 371 -3.64 26.26 15.47
N ASP A 372 -2.79 27.28 15.51
CA ASP A 372 -3.16 28.61 16.02
C ASP A 372 -4.20 29.32 15.12
N GLU A 373 -4.32 28.92 13.86
CA GLU A 373 -5.30 29.41 12.88
C GLU A 373 -6.43 28.39 12.62
N ASN A 374 -6.46 27.25 13.33
CA ASN A 374 -7.43 26.17 13.21
C ASN A 374 -7.54 25.57 11.81
N PHE A 375 -6.44 25.38 11.06
CA PHE A 375 -6.44 24.61 9.82
C PHE A 375 -5.07 24.06 9.45
N GLY A 376 -5.09 22.99 8.68
CA GLY A 376 -3.94 22.43 7.96
C GLY A 376 -4.20 22.39 6.46
N VAL A 377 -3.14 22.31 5.68
CA VAL A 377 -3.18 22.06 4.23
C VAL A 377 -2.18 20.98 3.90
N ARG A 378 -2.64 19.86 3.33
CA ARG A 378 -1.82 18.84 2.67
C ARG A 378 -2.37 18.62 1.27
N ILE A 379 -1.49 18.51 0.29
CA ILE A 379 -1.85 18.18 -1.11
C ILE A 379 -0.90 17.08 -1.55
N GLU A 380 -1.44 15.97 -1.97
CA GLU A 380 -0.70 14.76 -2.29
C GLU A 380 -1.08 14.17 -3.64
N ASP A 381 -0.08 13.69 -4.33
CA ASP A 381 -0.24 12.93 -5.58
C ASP A 381 0.64 11.68 -5.59
N ASP A 382 0.11 10.60 -6.18
CA ASP A 382 0.86 9.39 -6.53
C ASP A 382 1.59 9.58 -7.86
N VAL A 383 2.88 9.24 -7.88
CA VAL A 383 3.68 9.35 -9.09
C VAL A 383 4.49 8.08 -9.39
N VAL A 384 4.54 7.68 -10.65
CA VAL A 384 5.49 6.67 -11.14
C VAL A 384 6.78 7.34 -11.55
N VAL A 385 7.89 6.95 -10.93
CA VAL A 385 9.23 7.44 -11.29
C VAL A 385 9.61 6.91 -12.68
N THR A 386 10.02 7.81 -13.56
CA THR A 386 10.56 7.45 -14.88
C THR A 386 12.05 7.78 -14.96
N ARG A 387 12.70 7.46 -16.08
CA ARG A 387 14.11 7.75 -16.29
C ARG A 387 14.43 9.23 -16.08
N ASP A 388 13.63 10.12 -16.67
CA ASP A 388 13.93 11.55 -16.77
C ASP A 388 12.91 12.44 -16.03
N GLY A 389 11.95 11.85 -15.29
CA GLY A 389 10.88 12.55 -14.58
C GLY A 389 9.93 11.60 -13.86
N CYS A 390 8.63 11.93 -13.86
CA CYS A 390 7.59 11.06 -13.32
C CYS A 390 6.27 11.20 -14.09
N VAL A 391 5.40 10.20 -13.90
CA VAL A 391 4.01 10.23 -14.40
C VAL A 391 3.08 10.31 -13.21
N ASN A 392 2.28 11.35 -13.12
CA ASN A 392 1.29 11.54 -12.07
C ASN A 392 0.06 10.65 -12.32
N LEU A 393 -0.26 9.77 -11.38
CA LEU A 393 -1.39 8.83 -11.46
C LEU A 393 -2.72 9.46 -11.03
N THR A 394 -2.68 10.47 -10.16
CA THR A 394 -3.82 11.14 -9.52
C THR A 394 -4.14 12.50 -10.14
N SER A 395 -3.55 12.82 -11.31
CA SER A 395 -3.69 14.11 -12.00
C SER A 395 -5.14 14.50 -12.34
N GLY A 396 -6.04 13.52 -12.42
CA GLY A 396 -7.45 13.75 -12.71
C GLY A 396 -8.30 14.23 -11.51
N ILE A 397 -7.74 14.27 -10.28
CA ILE A 397 -8.41 14.78 -9.08
C ILE A 397 -8.10 16.28 -8.94
N PRO A 398 -9.11 17.17 -8.87
CA PRO A 398 -8.90 18.60 -8.77
C PRO A 398 -7.97 18.99 -7.61
N LYS A 399 -7.00 19.88 -7.88
CA LYS A 399 -6.04 20.35 -6.87
C LYS A 399 -5.63 21.82 -7.01
N SER A 400 -6.07 22.54 -8.03
CA SER A 400 -5.96 24.01 -8.01
C SER A 400 -7.17 24.62 -7.32
N VAL A 401 -6.99 25.77 -6.66
CA VAL A 401 -8.09 26.51 -6.02
C VAL A 401 -9.28 26.64 -6.97
N ALA A 402 -9.05 27.14 -8.18
CA ALA A 402 -10.12 27.31 -9.17
C ALA A 402 -10.81 25.99 -9.58
N ALA A 403 -10.05 24.88 -9.70
CA ALA A 403 -10.62 23.58 -10.06
C ALA A 403 -11.47 22.99 -8.93
N ILE A 404 -11.04 23.13 -7.67
CA ILE A 404 -11.80 22.68 -6.49
C ILE A 404 -13.09 23.48 -6.36
N GLU A 405 -13.00 24.82 -6.38
CA GLU A 405 -14.18 25.70 -6.29
C GLU A 405 -15.18 25.45 -7.43
N LYS A 406 -14.68 25.20 -8.64
CA LYS A 406 -15.53 24.84 -9.80
C LYS A 406 -16.20 23.47 -9.59
N ALA A 407 -15.47 22.45 -9.11
CA ALA A 407 -16.02 21.12 -8.88
C ALA A 407 -17.10 21.15 -7.77
N MET A 408 -16.87 21.91 -6.71
CA MET A 408 -17.82 22.10 -5.61
C MET A 408 -19.03 22.97 -5.99
N ALA A 409 -18.91 23.85 -6.95
CA ALA A 409 -20.04 24.65 -7.48
C ALA A 409 -20.96 23.86 -8.43
N ALA A 410 -20.53 22.70 -8.95
CA ALA A 410 -21.29 21.84 -9.85
C ALA A 410 -22.24 20.89 -9.10
N ARG A 411 -22.90 21.40 -8.04
CA ARG A 411 -23.85 20.68 -7.17
C ARG A 411 -25.18 20.44 -7.86
#